data_7c4015fddd8f8bb8d76258a9aeb589b0
#
_entry.id   7c4015fddd8f8bb8d76258a9aeb589b0
#
_cell.length_a   1.000
_cell.length_b   1.000
_cell.length_c   1.000
_cell.angle_alpha   90.00
_cell.angle_beta   90.00
_cell.angle_gamma   90.00
#
_symmetry.space_group_name_H-M   'P 1'
#
loop_
_entity.id
_entity.type
_entity.pdbx_description
1 polymer ?
#
loop_
_entity_poly.entity_id
_entity_poly.type
_entity_poly.pdbx_seq_one_letter_code
_entity_poly.pdbx_strand_id
1 'polypeptide(L)'
;DYKTELFKNSEKFYDKKAFMLYSLDISGIQKFIYTINIQGALKTLRARSFYLEIFMEHILDELLDKLELSRAIYTGGGHCYLILANTDETKQTLDEFEKAVNGWLIDNFATGLYVAGGYAECSSNDIQNKPDGSYAELFAEISKNISHKKLHRYSASDILKLNSSFSGDGKRECKCCKSPSFLVKSISDNGQEEYRCEFCNSLIKLSDDILNKEFFAVLKTTQKAGIKLPFGCRLVADDANSLKQKMKD
;
A
#
# COMPACT_ATOMS: atom_id res chain seq x y z
N ASP A 1 -22.60 19.88 19.92
CA ASP A 1 -22.99 19.52 18.56
C ASP A 1 -22.36 20.48 17.57
N TYR A 2 -21.50 19.95 16.67
CA TYR A 2 -20.73 20.66 15.65
C TYR A 2 -21.60 21.63 14.81
N LYS A 3 -22.81 21.23 14.42
CA LYS A 3 -23.73 22.09 13.67
C LYS A 3 -24.20 23.27 14.48
N THR A 4 -24.45 23.10 15.76
CA THR A 4 -24.91 24.18 16.66
C THR A 4 -23.81 25.20 16.93
N GLU A 5 -22.54 24.78 17.06
CA GLU A 5 -21.39 25.67 17.19
C GLU A 5 -21.12 26.44 15.89
N LEU A 6 -21.25 25.78 14.73
CA LEU A 6 -21.10 26.37 13.40
C LEU A 6 -22.07 27.57 13.20
N PHE A 7 -23.33 27.41 13.59
CA PHE A 7 -24.34 28.45 13.43
C PHE A 7 -24.23 29.59 14.45
N LYS A 8 -23.69 29.32 15.65
CA LYS A 8 -23.59 30.31 16.72
C LYS A 8 -22.32 31.16 16.69
N ASN A 9 -21.22 30.64 16.15
CA ASN A 9 -19.89 31.25 16.17
C ASN A 9 -19.12 30.99 14.88
N SER A 10 -19.68 31.29 13.72
CA SER A 10 -19.12 30.96 12.42
C SER A 10 -17.67 31.41 12.23
N GLU A 11 -17.31 32.63 12.62
CA GLU A 11 -15.94 33.15 12.45
C GLU A 11 -14.91 32.39 13.28
N LYS A 12 -15.18 32.13 14.56
CA LYS A 12 -14.29 31.33 15.43
C LYS A 12 -14.22 29.87 15.01
N PHE A 13 -15.26 29.40 14.33
CA PHE A 13 -15.35 28.03 13.87
C PHE A 13 -14.42 27.77 12.67
N TYR A 14 -14.27 28.74 11.76
CA TYR A 14 -13.38 28.62 10.62
C TYR A 14 -11.90 28.49 11.01
N ASP A 15 -11.50 28.98 12.18
CA ASP A 15 -10.13 28.84 12.71
C ASP A 15 -9.92 27.58 13.56
N LYS A 16 -11.02 26.85 13.89
CA LYS A 16 -10.91 25.61 14.68
C LYS A 16 -10.27 24.52 13.85
N LYS A 17 -9.18 23.93 14.33
CA LYS A 17 -8.51 22.78 13.72
C LYS A 17 -9.34 21.50 13.90
N ALA A 18 -10.51 21.48 13.26
CA ALA A 18 -11.48 20.38 13.32
C ALA A 18 -11.17 19.26 12.32
N PHE A 19 -10.26 19.51 11.38
CA PHE A 19 -9.87 18.59 10.34
C PHE A 19 -8.38 18.27 10.43
N MET A 20 -7.99 17.21 9.75
CA MET A 20 -6.60 16.96 9.40
C MET A 20 -6.52 16.57 7.93
N LEU A 21 -5.51 17.11 7.25
CA LEU A 21 -5.10 16.66 5.94
C LEU A 21 -4.11 15.52 6.15
N TYR A 22 -4.43 14.34 5.65
CA TYR A 22 -3.62 13.13 5.78
C TYR A 22 -3.10 12.71 4.41
N SER A 23 -1.88 12.20 4.37
CA SER A 23 -1.31 11.54 3.20
C SER A 23 -0.65 10.24 3.59
N LEU A 24 -0.79 9.24 2.72
CA LEU A 24 -0.12 7.97 2.79
C LEU A 24 0.81 7.86 1.58
N ASP A 25 2.03 7.37 1.80
CA ASP A 25 3.06 7.25 0.76
C ASP A 25 3.81 5.92 0.87
N ILE A 26 4.00 5.25 -0.27
CA ILE A 26 4.74 3.99 -0.36
C ILE A 26 6.19 4.27 -0.70
N SER A 27 7.11 3.79 0.15
CA SER A 27 8.55 3.84 -0.09
C SER A 27 9.06 2.54 -0.67
N GLY A 28 10.12 2.62 -1.48
CA GLY A 28 10.78 1.45 -2.08
C GLY A 28 10.26 1.08 -3.46
N ILE A 29 9.27 1.82 -4.00
CA ILE A 29 8.65 1.58 -5.31
C ILE A 29 9.68 1.40 -6.42
N GLN A 30 10.64 2.32 -6.54
CA GLN A 30 11.66 2.29 -7.58
C GLN A 30 12.49 0.99 -7.49
N LYS A 31 12.99 0.66 -6.31
CA LYS A 31 13.73 -0.57 -6.09
C LYS A 31 12.88 -1.80 -6.39
N PHE A 32 11.64 -1.82 -5.94
CA PHE A 32 10.72 -2.93 -6.18
C PHE A 32 10.45 -3.13 -7.67
N ILE A 33 10.15 -2.08 -8.43
CA ILE A 33 9.85 -2.16 -9.86
C ILE A 33 11.09 -2.55 -10.66
N TYR A 34 12.25 -1.92 -10.41
CA TYR A 34 13.45 -2.06 -11.23
C TYR A 34 14.44 -3.13 -10.74
N THR A 35 14.15 -3.88 -9.67
CA THR A 35 14.91 -5.07 -9.32
C THR A 35 14.56 -6.18 -10.32
N ILE A 36 15.21 -6.17 -11.48
CA ILE A 36 14.86 -7.01 -12.62
C ILE A 36 16.10 -7.79 -13.07
N ASN A 37 15.90 -9.06 -13.40
CA ASN A 37 16.87 -9.83 -14.17
C ASN A 37 16.64 -9.55 -15.67
N ILE A 38 17.71 -9.49 -16.46
CA ILE A 38 17.70 -9.06 -17.87
C ILE A 38 16.71 -9.85 -18.73
N GLN A 39 16.50 -11.15 -18.44
CA GLN A 39 15.54 -11.99 -19.15
C GLN A 39 14.12 -11.78 -18.58
N GLY A 40 13.17 -11.40 -19.43
CA GLY A 40 11.77 -11.14 -19.04
C GLY A 40 11.55 -9.80 -18.35
N ALA A 41 12.47 -8.84 -18.53
CA ALA A 41 12.42 -7.51 -17.89
C ALA A 41 11.07 -6.82 -18.07
N LEU A 42 10.53 -6.74 -19.29
CA LEU A 42 9.25 -6.08 -19.58
C LEU A 42 8.05 -6.75 -18.90
N LYS A 43 8.01 -8.11 -18.90
CA LYS A 43 6.96 -8.86 -18.21
C LYS A 43 6.96 -8.56 -16.71
N THR A 44 8.15 -8.61 -16.09
CA THR A 44 8.30 -8.38 -14.66
C THR A 44 7.98 -6.93 -14.28
N LEU A 45 8.41 -5.96 -15.07
CA LEU A 45 8.17 -4.54 -14.85
C LEU A 45 6.68 -4.22 -14.89
N ARG A 46 5.97 -4.69 -15.92
CA ARG A 46 4.51 -4.54 -16.07
C ARG A 46 3.77 -5.10 -14.87
N ALA A 47 4.05 -6.33 -14.50
CA ALA A 47 3.37 -6.99 -13.40
C ALA A 47 3.64 -6.31 -12.05
N ARG A 48 4.87 -5.85 -11.80
CA ARG A 48 5.22 -5.17 -10.56
C ARG A 48 4.57 -3.78 -10.45
N SER A 49 4.56 -3.01 -11.55
CA SER A 49 3.88 -1.72 -11.57
C SER A 49 2.38 -1.89 -11.35
N PHE A 50 1.74 -2.80 -12.07
CA PHE A 50 0.31 -3.09 -11.91
C PHE A 50 -0.02 -3.60 -10.49
N TYR A 51 0.80 -4.50 -9.94
CA TYR A 51 0.60 -4.99 -8.58
C TYR A 51 0.67 -3.87 -7.54
N LEU A 52 1.63 -2.94 -7.66
CA LEU A 52 1.74 -1.82 -6.72
C LEU A 52 0.57 -0.85 -6.82
N GLU A 53 0.03 -0.64 -8.01
CA GLU A 53 -1.15 0.18 -8.21
C GLU A 53 -2.37 -0.45 -7.51
N ILE A 54 -2.64 -1.72 -7.78
CA ILE A 54 -3.70 -2.46 -7.09
C ILE A 54 -3.46 -2.54 -5.57
N PHE A 55 -2.22 -2.73 -5.14
CA PHE A 55 -1.88 -2.72 -3.72
C PHE A 55 -2.25 -1.38 -3.07
N MET A 56 -1.91 -0.25 -3.72
CA MET A 56 -2.24 1.08 -3.19
C MET A 56 -3.75 1.31 -3.15
N GLU A 57 -4.47 0.97 -4.22
CA GLU A 57 -5.93 1.06 -4.25
C GLU A 57 -6.56 0.22 -3.14
N HIS A 58 -6.13 -1.03 -3.00
CA HIS A 58 -6.66 -1.94 -1.98
C HIS A 58 -6.44 -1.42 -0.55
N ILE A 59 -5.23 -0.99 -0.20
CA ILE A 59 -4.99 -0.46 1.16
C ILE A 59 -5.74 0.84 1.40
N LEU A 60 -5.97 1.65 0.36
CA LEU A 60 -6.78 2.86 0.46
C LEU A 60 -8.26 2.52 0.70
N ASP A 61 -8.83 1.58 -0.04
CA ASP A 61 -10.20 1.13 0.15
C ASP A 61 -10.42 0.58 1.57
N GLU A 62 -9.52 -0.25 2.06
CA GLU A 62 -9.57 -0.78 3.43
C GLU A 62 -9.45 0.34 4.50
N LEU A 63 -8.67 1.39 4.23
CA LEU A 63 -8.59 2.55 5.11
C LEU A 63 -9.87 3.38 5.08
N LEU A 64 -10.41 3.63 3.89
CA LEU A 64 -11.67 4.36 3.72
C LEU A 64 -12.83 3.65 4.43
N ASP A 65 -12.94 2.33 4.29
CA ASP A 65 -13.94 1.52 4.98
C ASP A 65 -13.80 1.64 6.51
N LYS A 66 -12.59 1.57 7.04
CA LYS A 66 -12.34 1.75 8.50
C LYS A 66 -12.70 3.13 9.02
N LEU A 67 -12.57 4.15 8.18
CA LEU A 67 -12.88 5.54 8.51
C LEU A 67 -14.30 5.95 8.10
N GLU A 68 -15.10 5.01 7.58
CA GLU A 68 -16.47 5.25 7.08
C GLU A 68 -16.52 6.36 6.03
N LEU A 69 -15.51 6.44 5.17
CA LEU A 69 -15.40 7.44 4.10
C LEU A 69 -15.69 6.82 2.74
N SER A 70 -16.29 7.60 1.85
CA SER A 70 -16.65 7.13 0.51
C SER A 70 -15.54 7.28 -0.53
N ARG A 71 -14.58 8.18 -0.32
CA ARG A 71 -13.51 8.45 -1.31
C ARG A 71 -12.35 9.27 -0.75
N ALA A 72 -11.18 9.15 -1.41
CA ALA A 72 -10.06 10.05 -1.24
C ALA A 72 -10.23 11.34 -2.05
N ILE A 73 -9.48 12.40 -1.69
CA ILE A 73 -9.37 13.62 -2.50
C ILE A 73 -8.51 13.35 -3.73
N TYR A 74 -7.42 12.62 -3.53
CA TYR A 74 -6.47 12.27 -4.57
C TYR A 74 -5.83 10.91 -4.27
N THR A 75 -5.59 10.14 -5.32
CA THR A 75 -4.76 8.94 -5.29
C THR A 75 -3.95 8.85 -6.57
N GLY A 76 -2.69 8.43 -6.49
CA GLY A 76 -1.82 8.22 -7.65
C GLY A 76 -0.35 8.21 -7.28
N GLY A 77 0.46 7.52 -8.10
CA GLY A 77 1.92 7.50 -7.95
C GLY A 77 2.42 6.89 -6.63
N GLY A 78 1.62 6.07 -5.96
CA GLY A 78 1.96 5.45 -4.67
C GLY A 78 1.67 6.32 -3.45
N HIS A 79 0.86 7.37 -3.58
CA HIS A 79 0.39 8.20 -2.47
C HIS A 79 -1.06 8.64 -2.64
N CYS A 80 -1.69 9.03 -1.54
CA CYS A 80 -3.05 9.59 -1.52
C CYS A 80 -3.15 10.77 -0.57
N TYR A 81 -4.24 11.55 -0.71
CA TYR A 81 -4.62 12.61 0.23
C TYR A 81 -6.06 12.44 0.68
N LEU A 82 -6.29 12.58 1.98
CA LEU A 82 -7.59 12.49 2.64
C LEU A 82 -7.80 13.73 3.53
N ILE A 83 -9.05 14.22 3.62
CA ILE A 83 -9.48 15.12 4.70
C ILE A 83 -10.25 14.30 5.71
N LEU A 84 -9.80 14.32 6.94
CA LEU A 84 -10.30 13.51 8.05
C LEU A 84 -10.76 14.41 9.21
N ALA A 85 -11.61 13.87 10.07
CA ALA A 85 -11.92 14.51 11.34
C ALA A 85 -10.69 14.49 12.25
N ASN A 86 -10.35 15.61 12.87
CA ASN A 86 -9.27 15.70 13.84
C ASN A 86 -9.73 15.20 15.21
N THR A 87 -9.77 13.88 15.38
CA THR A 87 -10.13 13.19 16.62
C THR A 87 -9.05 12.18 17.00
N ASP A 88 -8.97 11.86 18.28
CA ASP A 88 -8.01 10.86 18.77
C ASP A 88 -8.33 9.47 18.21
N GLU A 89 -9.61 9.15 18.01
CA GLU A 89 -10.06 7.90 17.39
C GLU A 89 -9.55 7.77 15.94
N THR A 90 -9.66 8.85 15.15
CA THR A 90 -9.12 8.85 13.79
C THR A 90 -7.60 8.64 13.79
N LYS A 91 -6.87 9.34 14.67
CA LYS A 91 -5.40 9.21 14.79
C LYS A 91 -5.01 7.78 15.17
N GLN A 92 -5.71 7.18 16.13
CA GLN A 92 -5.49 5.80 16.53
C GLN A 92 -5.76 4.83 15.38
N THR A 93 -6.85 5.00 14.65
CA THR A 93 -7.19 4.18 13.48
C THR A 93 -6.09 4.24 12.41
N LEU A 94 -5.54 5.42 12.13
CA LEU A 94 -4.44 5.60 11.19
C LEU A 94 -3.17 4.87 11.64
N ASP A 95 -2.79 4.99 12.91
CA ASP A 95 -1.59 4.34 13.45
C ASP A 95 -1.73 2.81 13.47
N GLU A 96 -2.88 2.27 13.86
CA GLU A 96 -3.17 0.84 13.84
C GLU A 96 -3.17 0.29 12.41
N PHE A 97 -3.76 1.02 11.47
CA PHE A 97 -3.78 0.66 10.06
C PHE A 97 -2.38 0.61 9.47
N GLU A 98 -1.59 1.67 9.66
CA GLU A 98 -0.21 1.76 9.17
C GLU A 98 0.66 0.63 9.74
N LYS A 99 0.51 0.33 11.04
CA LYS A 99 1.19 -0.78 11.70
C LYS A 99 0.81 -2.14 11.11
N ALA A 100 -0.47 -2.37 10.83
CA ALA A 100 -0.96 -3.62 10.23
C ALA A 100 -0.42 -3.81 8.82
N VAL A 101 -0.47 -2.77 7.97
CA VAL A 101 0.08 -2.81 6.60
C VAL A 101 1.58 -3.04 6.61
N ASN A 102 2.34 -2.31 7.43
CA ASN A 102 3.80 -2.47 7.52
C ASN A 102 4.21 -3.81 8.08
N GLY A 103 3.45 -4.36 9.05
CA GLY A 103 3.66 -5.72 9.54
C GLY A 103 3.53 -6.76 8.42
N TRP A 104 2.50 -6.62 7.58
CA TRP A 104 2.32 -7.47 6.40
C TRP A 104 3.43 -7.27 5.36
N LEU A 105 3.88 -6.02 5.13
CA LEU A 105 4.99 -5.72 4.22
C LEU A 105 6.31 -6.35 4.68
N ILE A 106 6.61 -6.31 5.98
CA ILE A 106 7.78 -6.98 6.56
C ILE A 106 7.73 -8.48 6.28
N ASP A 107 6.57 -9.12 6.47
CA ASP A 107 6.42 -10.57 6.27
C ASP A 107 6.57 -11.00 4.81
N ASN A 108 6.21 -10.15 3.86
CA ASN A 108 6.21 -10.50 2.44
C ASN A 108 7.36 -9.90 1.63
N PHE A 109 7.91 -8.76 2.06
CA PHE A 109 8.93 -7.99 1.31
C PHE A 109 10.13 -7.59 2.15
N ALA A 110 10.20 -8.01 3.42
CA ALA A 110 11.24 -7.59 4.36
C ALA A 110 11.37 -6.04 4.40
N THR A 111 12.52 -5.50 3.99
CA THR A 111 12.75 -4.05 3.94
C THR A 111 12.48 -3.43 2.57
N GLY A 112 11.90 -4.19 1.62
CA GLY A 112 11.75 -3.77 0.23
C GLY A 112 10.69 -2.69 0.01
N LEU A 113 9.60 -2.75 0.77
CA LEU A 113 8.50 -1.79 0.73
C LEU A 113 8.14 -1.32 2.13
N TYR A 114 7.69 -0.08 2.25
CA TYR A 114 7.24 0.51 3.49
C TYR A 114 6.20 1.60 3.22
N VAL A 115 5.16 1.65 4.04
CA VAL A 115 4.10 2.67 3.96
C VAL A 115 4.29 3.66 5.10
N ALA A 116 4.31 4.95 4.79
CA ALA A 116 4.39 6.03 5.75
C ALA A 116 3.18 6.96 5.62
N GLY A 117 2.42 7.11 6.69
CA GLY A 117 1.36 8.08 6.81
C GLY A 117 1.83 9.33 7.55
N GLY A 118 1.33 10.49 7.13
CA GLY A 118 1.56 11.76 7.82
C GLY A 118 0.33 12.63 7.73
N TYR A 119 0.09 13.44 8.76
CA TYR A 119 -1.01 14.40 8.77
C TYR A 119 -0.58 15.76 9.31
N ALA A 120 -1.34 16.77 8.92
CA ALA A 120 -1.30 18.10 9.52
C ALA A 120 -2.72 18.49 9.96
N GLU A 121 -2.84 18.99 11.20
CA GLU A 121 -4.11 19.48 11.72
C GLU A 121 -4.46 20.80 11.05
N CYS A 122 -5.67 20.92 10.52
CA CYS A 122 -6.09 22.07 9.76
C CYS A 122 -7.49 22.56 10.12
N SER A 123 -7.70 23.84 9.88
CA SER A 123 -8.97 24.53 9.94
C SER A 123 -9.56 24.73 8.53
N SER A 124 -10.80 25.21 8.47
CA SER A 124 -11.40 25.61 7.19
C SER A 124 -10.64 26.77 6.54
N ASN A 125 -10.09 27.69 7.34
CA ASN A 125 -9.30 28.79 6.83
C ASN A 125 -7.97 28.32 6.25
N ASP A 126 -7.27 27.37 6.88
CA ASP A 126 -6.03 26.80 6.34
C ASP A 126 -6.25 26.17 4.96
N ILE A 127 -7.36 25.40 4.80
CA ILE A 127 -7.73 24.77 3.52
C ILE A 127 -8.06 25.84 2.45
N GLN A 128 -8.59 27.02 2.86
CA GLN A 128 -8.86 28.15 1.98
C GLN A 128 -7.64 29.04 1.73
N ASN A 129 -6.45 28.65 2.22
CA ASN A 129 -5.23 29.45 2.18
C ASN A 129 -5.37 30.80 2.90
N LYS A 130 -5.95 30.78 4.08
CA LYS A 130 -6.12 31.96 4.94
C LYS A 130 -5.48 31.71 6.33
N PRO A 131 -4.40 32.43 6.70
CA PRO A 131 -3.71 33.45 5.89
C PRO A 131 -3.01 32.87 4.66
N ASP A 132 -2.60 33.75 3.74
CA ASP A 132 -1.87 33.35 2.54
C ASP A 132 -0.62 32.55 2.90
N GLY A 133 -0.41 31.41 2.24
CA GLY A 133 0.68 30.46 2.55
C GLY A 133 0.28 29.29 3.47
N SER A 134 -0.81 29.38 4.24
CA SER A 134 -1.21 28.32 5.19
C SER A 134 -1.48 26.98 4.49
N TYR A 135 -2.01 27.00 3.27
CA TYR A 135 -2.21 25.79 2.49
C TYR A 135 -0.88 25.08 2.16
N ALA A 136 0.15 25.82 1.77
CA ALA A 136 1.47 25.26 1.49
C ALA A 136 2.13 24.70 2.76
N GLU A 137 1.92 25.33 3.91
CA GLU A 137 2.44 24.90 5.22
C GLU A 137 1.87 23.52 5.60
N LEU A 138 0.58 23.24 5.32
CA LEU A 138 -0.01 21.91 5.56
C LEU A 138 0.74 20.81 4.83
N PHE A 139 1.04 20.98 3.57
CA PHE A 139 1.79 20.00 2.78
C PHE A 139 3.24 19.85 3.23
N ALA A 140 3.87 20.96 3.64
CA ALA A 140 5.21 20.93 4.20
C ALA A 140 5.27 20.13 5.51
N GLU A 141 4.28 20.30 6.39
CA GLU A 141 4.17 19.56 7.65
C GLU A 141 3.93 18.06 7.40
N ILE A 142 3.00 17.72 6.52
CA ILE A 142 2.75 16.32 6.12
C ILE A 142 4.03 15.68 5.58
N SER A 143 4.71 16.36 4.65
CA SER A 143 5.95 15.86 4.05
C SER A 143 7.05 15.64 5.09
N LYS A 144 7.16 16.53 6.07
CA LYS A 144 8.08 16.39 7.21
C LYS A 144 7.74 15.16 8.06
N ASN A 145 6.46 14.95 8.39
CA ASN A 145 6.00 13.82 9.19
C ASN A 145 6.24 12.49 8.47
N ILE A 146 5.92 12.41 7.18
CA ILE A 146 6.21 11.24 6.35
C ILE A 146 7.73 10.97 6.27
N SER A 147 8.53 12.01 6.06
CA SER A 147 10.00 11.89 6.00
C SER A 147 10.57 11.38 7.32
N HIS A 148 10.08 11.88 8.45
CA HIS A 148 10.48 11.40 9.78
C HIS A 148 10.17 9.90 9.96
N LYS A 149 8.95 9.44 9.61
CA LYS A 149 8.57 8.03 9.66
C LYS A 149 9.44 7.17 8.72
N LYS A 150 9.77 7.66 7.54
CA LYS A 150 10.67 6.96 6.60
C LYS A 150 12.10 6.78 7.12
N LEU A 151 12.57 7.66 8.01
CA LEU A 151 13.86 7.52 8.68
C LEU A 151 13.81 6.56 9.88
N HIS A 152 12.63 6.36 10.48
CA HIS A 152 12.41 5.55 11.68
C HIS A 152 11.42 4.40 11.40
N ARG A 153 11.65 3.64 10.32
CA ARG A 153 10.68 2.65 9.77
C ARG A 153 10.36 1.50 10.70
N TYR A 154 11.34 1.03 11.46
CA TYR A 154 11.26 -0.25 12.14
C TYR A 154 11.48 -0.09 13.62
N SER A 155 10.59 -0.70 14.41
CA SER A 155 10.76 -0.84 15.85
C SER A 155 11.85 -1.87 16.17
N ALA A 156 12.28 -1.93 17.42
CA ALA A 156 13.21 -2.97 17.88
C ALA A 156 12.68 -4.40 17.63
N SER A 157 11.36 -4.60 17.81
CA SER A 157 10.70 -5.88 17.52
C SER A 157 10.72 -6.22 16.03
N ASP A 158 10.52 -5.24 15.15
CA ASP A 158 10.60 -5.45 13.71
C ASP A 158 12.01 -5.83 13.27
N ILE A 159 13.02 -5.17 13.84
CA ILE A 159 14.43 -5.48 13.56
C ILE A 159 14.77 -6.91 14.01
N LEU A 160 14.32 -7.31 15.20
CA LEU A 160 14.50 -8.68 15.67
C LEU A 160 13.79 -9.70 14.75
N LYS A 161 12.57 -9.40 14.33
CA LYS A 161 11.81 -10.22 13.37
C LYS A 161 12.54 -10.34 12.03
N LEU A 162 13.01 -9.24 11.47
CA LEU A 162 13.76 -9.23 10.21
C LEU A 162 15.04 -10.07 10.28
N ASN A 163 15.74 -10.04 11.43
CA ASN A 163 16.95 -10.83 11.64
C ASN A 163 16.69 -12.32 11.92
N SER A 164 15.51 -12.66 12.47
CA SER A 164 15.13 -14.04 12.79
C SER A 164 14.37 -14.75 11.66
N SER A 165 13.84 -14.01 10.69
CA SER A 165 12.94 -14.51 9.63
C SER A 165 13.67 -15.27 8.49
N PHE A 166 14.91 -15.70 8.70
CA PHE A 166 15.66 -16.43 7.70
C PHE A 166 15.19 -17.89 7.64
N SER A 167 14.19 -18.16 6.78
CA SER A 167 13.54 -19.48 6.63
C SER A 167 14.00 -20.25 5.38
N GLY A 168 15.06 -19.82 4.73
CA GLY A 168 15.63 -20.52 3.57
C GLY A 168 16.72 -21.53 3.99
N ASP A 169 17.01 -22.53 3.14
CA ASP A 169 18.13 -23.45 3.33
C ASP A 169 19.52 -22.78 3.12
N GLY A 170 19.53 -21.46 2.88
CA GLY A 170 20.73 -20.63 2.68
C GLY A 170 21.54 -20.94 1.41
N LYS A 171 21.11 -21.94 0.62
CA LYS A 171 21.89 -22.43 -0.51
C LYS A 171 21.54 -21.74 -1.84
N ARG A 172 20.34 -21.18 -1.95
CA ARG A 172 19.85 -20.58 -3.19
C ARG A 172 19.03 -19.33 -2.92
N GLU A 173 19.12 -18.38 -3.82
CA GLU A 173 18.33 -17.16 -3.83
C GLU A 173 17.37 -17.13 -5.01
N CYS A 174 16.25 -16.45 -4.85
CA CYS A 174 15.32 -16.20 -5.93
C CYS A 174 16.03 -15.48 -7.08
N LYS A 175 15.96 -16.04 -8.29
CA LYS A 175 16.62 -15.44 -9.46
C LYS A 175 16.12 -14.02 -9.76
N CYS A 176 14.85 -13.72 -9.41
CA CYS A 176 14.25 -12.40 -9.67
C CYS A 176 14.52 -11.36 -8.58
N CYS A 177 14.23 -11.65 -7.30
CA CYS A 177 14.30 -10.66 -6.22
C CYS A 177 15.46 -10.87 -5.26
N LYS A 178 16.27 -11.92 -5.47
CA LYS A 178 17.40 -12.27 -4.60
C LYS A 178 17.03 -12.62 -3.16
N SER A 179 15.75 -12.80 -2.89
CA SER A 179 15.30 -13.24 -1.56
C SER A 179 15.70 -14.71 -1.33
N PRO A 180 16.17 -15.05 -0.12
CA PRO A 180 16.49 -16.42 0.27
C PRO A 180 15.28 -17.25 0.70
N SER A 181 14.06 -16.87 0.29
CA SER A 181 12.81 -17.56 0.64
C SER A 181 12.69 -18.93 -0.04
N PHE A 182 11.66 -19.70 0.33
CA PHE A 182 11.34 -20.97 -0.35
C PHE A 182 11.18 -20.75 -1.85
N LEU A 183 11.92 -21.56 -2.63
CA LEU A 183 11.99 -21.44 -4.06
C LEU A 183 11.18 -22.54 -4.74
N VAL A 184 10.44 -22.13 -5.76
CA VAL A 184 9.74 -23.03 -6.66
C VAL A 184 10.56 -23.17 -7.95
N LYS A 185 10.72 -24.41 -8.41
CA LYS A 185 11.31 -24.69 -9.72
C LYS A 185 10.36 -24.20 -10.82
N SER A 186 10.85 -23.40 -11.73
CA SER A 186 10.14 -22.90 -12.89
C SER A 186 10.98 -23.08 -14.15
N ILE A 187 10.35 -23.09 -15.32
CA ILE A 187 11.03 -23.15 -16.60
C ILE A 187 10.99 -21.75 -17.19
N SER A 188 12.14 -21.23 -17.61
CA SER A 188 12.25 -19.95 -18.31
C SER A 188 11.74 -20.07 -19.76
N ASP A 189 11.49 -18.92 -20.41
CA ASP A 189 11.08 -18.86 -21.81
C ASP A 189 12.10 -19.56 -22.75
N ASN A 190 13.36 -19.72 -22.31
CA ASN A 190 14.43 -20.41 -23.04
C ASN A 190 14.56 -21.91 -22.69
N GLY A 191 13.61 -22.48 -21.95
CA GLY A 191 13.62 -23.89 -21.54
C GLY A 191 14.59 -24.21 -20.39
N GLN A 192 15.28 -23.24 -19.79
CA GLN A 192 16.20 -23.47 -18.68
C GLN A 192 15.46 -23.51 -17.33
N GLU A 193 15.90 -24.42 -16.46
CA GLU A 193 15.41 -24.49 -15.09
C GLU A 193 15.83 -23.29 -14.28
N GLU A 194 14.89 -22.63 -13.63
CA GLU A 194 15.12 -21.49 -12.75
C GLU A 194 14.42 -21.69 -11.41
N TYR A 195 15.00 -21.07 -10.37
CA TYR A 195 14.44 -21.08 -9.03
C TYR A 195 13.93 -19.69 -8.67
N ARG A 196 12.64 -19.59 -8.37
CA ARG A 196 11.97 -18.35 -8.05
C ARG A 196 11.12 -18.51 -6.79
N CYS A 197 11.02 -17.45 -5.97
CA CYS A 197 10.05 -17.48 -4.88
C CYS A 197 8.62 -17.47 -5.41
N GLU A 198 7.67 -17.92 -4.60
CA GLU A 198 6.26 -18.02 -4.95
C GLU A 198 5.72 -16.67 -5.47
N PHE A 199 6.06 -15.57 -4.80
CA PHE A 199 5.62 -14.24 -5.18
C PHE A 199 6.12 -13.82 -6.57
N CYS A 200 7.42 -13.98 -6.85
CA CYS A 200 7.97 -13.65 -8.16
C CYS A 200 7.39 -14.53 -9.28
N ASN A 201 7.11 -15.79 -8.98
CA ASN A 201 6.46 -16.68 -9.94
C ASN A 201 5.02 -16.23 -10.22
N SER A 202 4.28 -15.81 -9.21
CA SER A 202 2.92 -15.26 -9.36
C SER A 202 2.90 -13.95 -10.14
N LEU A 203 3.91 -13.08 -9.99
CA LEU A 203 4.05 -11.85 -10.78
C LEU A 203 4.27 -12.12 -12.27
N ILE A 204 5.04 -13.15 -12.61
CA ILE A 204 5.25 -13.52 -14.02
C ILE A 204 3.93 -13.96 -14.63
N LYS A 205 3.17 -14.82 -13.92
CA LYS A 205 1.85 -15.21 -14.33
C LYS A 205 0.90 -14.01 -14.49
N LEU A 206 0.92 -13.08 -13.53
CA LEU A 206 0.15 -11.82 -13.61
C LEU A 206 0.47 -11.05 -14.89
N SER A 207 1.74 -11.00 -15.30
CA SER A 207 2.11 -10.31 -16.54
C SER A 207 1.45 -10.90 -17.79
N ASP A 208 1.31 -12.21 -17.82
CA ASP A 208 0.61 -12.90 -18.91
C ASP A 208 -0.91 -12.70 -18.77
N ASP A 209 -1.45 -12.74 -17.56
CA ASP A 209 -2.86 -12.47 -17.27
C ASP A 209 -3.27 -11.03 -17.69
N ILE A 210 -2.42 -10.01 -17.47
CA ILE A 210 -2.66 -8.61 -17.89
C ILE A 210 -2.89 -8.50 -19.41
N LEU A 211 -2.29 -9.39 -20.20
CA LEU A 211 -2.46 -9.39 -21.66
C LEU A 211 -3.66 -10.19 -22.15
N ASN A 212 -4.10 -11.18 -21.36
CA ASN A 212 -5.02 -12.20 -21.83
C ASN A 212 -6.33 -12.25 -21.05
N LYS A 213 -6.42 -11.57 -19.90
CA LYS A 213 -7.62 -11.54 -19.06
C LYS A 213 -8.29 -10.17 -19.10
N GLU A 214 -9.63 -10.18 -19.06
CA GLU A 214 -10.43 -8.97 -19.16
C GLU A 214 -10.69 -8.35 -17.78
N PHE A 215 -10.71 -9.15 -16.71
CA PHE A 215 -11.10 -8.72 -15.38
C PHE A 215 -10.07 -9.07 -14.33
N PHE A 216 -9.89 -8.11 -13.42
CA PHE A 216 -9.10 -8.24 -12.21
C PHE A 216 -9.97 -7.93 -11.01
N ALA A 217 -9.84 -8.71 -9.95
CA ALA A 217 -10.60 -8.50 -8.74
C ALA A 217 -9.73 -8.73 -7.50
N VAL A 218 -10.00 -7.94 -6.47
CA VAL A 218 -9.46 -8.19 -5.13
C VAL A 218 -10.52 -8.94 -4.35
N LEU A 219 -10.21 -10.16 -3.94
CA LEU A 219 -11.12 -11.05 -3.24
C LEU A 219 -10.56 -11.42 -1.86
N LYS A 220 -11.42 -11.36 -0.84
CA LYS A 220 -11.12 -11.92 0.48
C LYS A 220 -11.34 -13.42 0.41
N THR A 221 -10.27 -14.20 0.40
CA THR A 221 -10.35 -15.65 0.18
C THR A 221 -9.24 -16.42 0.89
N THR A 222 -9.58 -17.61 1.37
CA THR A 222 -8.62 -18.59 1.91
C THR A 222 -7.97 -19.44 0.83
N GLN A 223 -8.48 -19.40 -0.40
CA GLN A 223 -7.90 -20.13 -1.53
C GLN A 223 -6.52 -19.60 -1.89
N LYS A 224 -5.62 -20.50 -2.33
CA LYS A 224 -4.24 -20.12 -2.70
C LYS A 224 -4.13 -19.45 -4.09
N ALA A 225 -5.23 -19.34 -4.84
CA ALA A 225 -5.22 -18.70 -6.16
C ALA A 225 -5.00 -17.19 -6.06
N GLY A 226 -4.25 -16.62 -7.02
CA GLY A 226 -3.96 -15.18 -7.06
C GLY A 226 -2.76 -14.74 -6.23
N ILE A 227 -2.45 -13.44 -6.28
CA ILE A 227 -1.32 -12.82 -5.58
C ILE A 227 -1.80 -12.26 -4.25
N LYS A 228 -1.03 -12.50 -3.19
CA LYS A 228 -1.36 -12.03 -1.84
C LYS A 228 -1.42 -10.51 -1.77
N LEU A 229 -2.41 -10.02 -1.04
CA LEU A 229 -2.59 -8.64 -0.61
C LEU A 229 -2.79 -8.61 0.92
N PRO A 230 -2.66 -7.44 1.58
CA PRO A 230 -2.99 -7.30 3.00
C PRO A 230 -4.42 -7.74 3.35
N PHE A 231 -4.71 -7.87 4.62
CA PHE A 231 -6.04 -8.13 5.18
C PHE A 231 -6.71 -9.43 4.71
N GLY A 232 -5.90 -10.43 4.30
CA GLY A 232 -6.40 -11.72 3.82
C GLY A 232 -6.96 -11.71 2.42
N CYS A 233 -6.70 -10.64 1.67
CA CYS A 233 -7.14 -10.49 0.30
C CYS A 233 -6.13 -11.02 -0.72
N ARG A 234 -6.62 -11.25 -1.94
CA ARG A 234 -5.80 -11.67 -3.09
C ARG A 234 -6.26 -10.98 -4.37
N LEU A 235 -5.28 -10.59 -5.17
CA LEU A 235 -5.51 -10.16 -6.54
C LEU A 235 -5.65 -11.39 -7.43
N VAL A 236 -6.78 -11.52 -8.11
CA VAL A 236 -7.07 -12.57 -9.07
C VAL A 236 -7.43 -11.99 -10.43
N ALA A 237 -7.05 -12.69 -11.48
CA ALA A 237 -7.40 -12.36 -12.85
C ALA A 237 -8.21 -13.51 -13.47
N ASP A 238 -9.33 -13.22 -14.12
CA ASP A 238 -10.15 -14.25 -14.75
C ASP A 238 -11.15 -13.65 -15.76
N ASP A 239 -11.94 -14.53 -16.36
CA ASP A 239 -13.08 -14.14 -17.18
C ASP A 239 -14.29 -13.80 -16.32
N ALA A 240 -15.23 -12.99 -16.83
CA ALA A 240 -16.38 -12.47 -16.08
C ALA A 240 -17.21 -13.57 -15.38
N ASN A 241 -17.44 -14.70 -16.05
CA ASN A 241 -18.25 -15.80 -15.51
C ASN A 241 -17.55 -16.51 -14.34
N SER A 242 -16.26 -16.75 -14.47
CA SER A 242 -15.43 -17.37 -13.43
C SER A 242 -15.29 -16.47 -12.21
N LEU A 243 -15.11 -15.15 -12.39
CA LEU A 243 -15.08 -14.19 -11.29
C LEU A 243 -16.41 -14.10 -10.55
N LYS A 244 -17.54 -14.03 -11.26
CA LYS A 244 -18.88 -14.04 -10.65
C LYS A 244 -19.12 -15.29 -9.79
N GLN A 245 -18.57 -16.43 -10.17
CA GLN A 245 -18.66 -17.65 -9.37
C GLN A 245 -17.77 -17.57 -8.11
N LYS A 246 -16.53 -17.09 -8.23
CA LYS A 246 -15.61 -16.88 -7.11
C LYS A 246 -16.05 -15.81 -6.10
N MET A 247 -16.88 -14.86 -6.51
CA MET A 247 -17.45 -13.84 -5.65
C MET A 247 -18.66 -14.33 -4.84
N LYS A 248 -19.21 -15.50 -5.16
CA LYS A 248 -20.33 -16.13 -4.44
C LYS A 248 -19.90 -17.10 -3.35
N ASP A 249 -18.68 -17.58 -3.42
CA ASP A 249 -18.01 -18.47 -2.47
C ASP A 249 -17.26 -17.64 -1.40
#